data_adb1af8a517d1ea02868d2048b529dbd
#
_entry.id   adb1af8a517d1ea02868d2048b529dbd
#
_cell.length_a   1.000
_cell.length_b   1.000
_cell.length_c   1.000
_cell.angle_alpha   90.00
_cell.angle_beta   90.00
_cell.angle_gamma   90.00
#
_symmetry.space_group_name_H-M   'P 1'
#
loop_
_entity.id
_entity.type
_entity.pdbx_description
1 polymer ?
#
loop_
_entity_poly.entity_id
_entity_poly.type
_entity_poly.pdbx_seq_one_letter_code
_entity_poly.pdbx_strand_id
1 'polypeptide(L)'
;NVYTNQDFSTTKGIELSFKIRRVDRISANINYTFSTAQDTNSLSGSGIGSTEVNGDVPTVLIPLDYNQSHRGSISLDYRFDKGDGGPILEQLGLNVLISFNSGHPFTYSQTTGLGQNLAWTGGITPIGGVGDTRGRRPIGPINSANTPWVYNINLRIDKTVNLFDLDFNFYLSIQNLLNTKNVINVYDKTGNAFDDGFLNSPEGQNIIASPRYTERFADLYRTINYENREAAYQIYGFDLFGEPRQMRAGVLINF
;
A
#
# COMPACT_ATOMS: atom_id res chain seq x y z
N ASN A 1 13.58 -0.82 36.51
CA ASN A 1 12.41 -0.78 35.61
C ASN A 1 11.84 -2.19 35.50
N VAL A 2 10.57 -2.35 35.81
CA VAL A 2 9.85 -3.63 35.69
C VAL A 2 8.88 -3.47 34.50
N TYR A 3 8.97 -4.33 33.51
CA TYR A 3 8.00 -4.36 32.41
C TYR A 3 6.71 -5.01 32.91
N THR A 4 5.60 -4.31 32.76
CA THR A 4 4.26 -4.81 33.09
C THR A 4 3.38 -4.71 31.84
N ASN A 5 2.47 -5.67 31.64
CA ASN A 5 1.46 -5.62 30.58
C ASN A 5 0.34 -4.66 31.03
N GLN A 6 0.38 -3.42 30.54
CA GLN A 6 -0.63 -2.39 30.83
C GLN A 6 -1.40 -1.93 29.59
N ASP A 7 -0.99 -2.37 28.41
CA ASP A 7 -1.64 -2.01 27.15
C ASP A 7 -2.86 -2.89 26.90
N PHE A 8 -3.91 -2.28 26.40
CA PHE A 8 -5.14 -2.96 26.04
C PHE A 8 -5.36 -2.87 24.51
N SER A 9 -5.42 -4.02 23.87
CA SER A 9 -5.72 -4.15 22.45
C SER A 9 -7.01 -4.94 22.23
N THR A 10 -7.80 -4.53 21.29
CA THR A 10 -9.02 -5.24 20.89
C THR A 10 -9.15 -5.31 19.38
N THR A 11 -9.45 -6.51 18.88
CA THR A 11 -9.79 -6.73 17.47
C THR A 11 -11.15 -7.41 17.40
N LYS A 12 -12.05 -6.86 16.58
CA LYS A 12 -13.39 -7.40 16.34
C LYS A 12 -13.64 -7.46 14.85
N GLY A 13 -14.32 -8.48 14.39
CA GLY A 13 -14.59 -8.61 12.96
C GLY A 13 -15.53 -9.73 12.61
N ILE A 14 -15.83 -9.80 11.30
CA ILE A 14 -16.63 -10.83 10.65
C ILE A 14 -15.83 -11.31 9.45
N GLU A 15 -15.74 -12.62 9.30
CA GLU A 15 -15.14 -13.25 8.14
C GLU A 15 -16.19 -14.05 7.38
N LEU A 16 -16.24 -13.84 6.06
CA LEU A 16 -17.12 -14.57 5.14
C LEU A 16 -16.25 -15.29 4.11
N SER A 17 -16.46 -16.58 3.97
CA SER A 17 -15.80 -17.39 2.95
C SER A 17 -16.83 -18.17 2.17
N PHE A 18 -16.77 -18.05 0.85
CA PHE A 18 -17.63 -18.78 -0.08
C PHE A 18 -16.77 -19.50 -1.11
N LYS A 19 -16.94 -20.82 -1.21
CA LYS A 19 -16.17 -21.67 -2.12
C LYS A 19 -17.07 -22.48 -3.01
N ILE A 20 -16.94 -22.29 -4.32
CA ILE A 20 -17.50 -23.17 -5.35
C ILE A 20 -16.39 -24.15 -5.75
N ARG A 21 -16.60 -25.43 -5.45
CA ARG A 21 -15.76 -26.50 -6.01
C ARG A 21 -16.01 -26.53 -7.51
N ARG A 22 -15.06 -27.03 -8.28
CA ARG A 22 -15.19 -27.10 -9.72
C ARG A 22 -16.49 -27.79 -10.12
N VAL A 23 -17.34 -27.02 -10.80
CA VAL A 23 -18.56 -27.49 -11.46
C VAL A 23 -18.37 -27.19 -12.95
N ASP A 24 -18.39 -28.20 -13.76
CA ASP A 24 -17.97 -28.12 -15.16
C ASP A 24 -16.57 -27.53 -15.26
N ARG A 25 -16.43 -26.31 -15.73
CA ARG A 25 -15.16 -25.63 -15.98
C ARG A 25 -14.82 -24.56 -14.95
N ILE A 26 -15.74 -24.25 -14.04
CA ILE A 26 -15.63 -23.08 -13.15
C ILE A 26 -15.37 -23.53 -11.72
N SER A 27 -14.40 -22.91 -11.07
CA SER A 27 -14.28 -22.89 -9.62
C SER A 27 -14.08 -21.46 -9.13
N ALA A 28 -14.58 -21.15 -7.94
CA ALA A 28 -14.46 -19.83 -7.34
C ALA A 28 -14.18 -19.93 -5.85
N ASN A 29 -13.39 -18.98 -5.36
CA ASN A 29 -13.16 -18.79 -3.93
C ASN A 29 -13.26 -17.29 -3.63
N ILE A 30 -14.20 -16.93 -2.75
CA ILE A 30 -14.47 -15.55 -2.36
C ILE A 30 -14.27 -15.47 -0.87
N ASN A 31 -13.39 -14.57 -0.43
CA ASN A 31 -13.14 -14.29 0.96
C ASN A 31 -13.32 -12.81 1.21
N TYR A 32 -13.97 -12.50 2.31
CA TYR A 32 -14.14 -11.13 2.76
C TYR A 32 -14.02 -11.06 4.27
N THR A 33 -13.26 -10.11 4.75
CA THR A 33 -13.07 -9.82 6.17
C THR A 33 -13.41 -8.37 6.43
N PHE A 34 -14.29 -8.14 7.39
CA PHE A 34 -14.48 -6.84 8.03
C PHE A 34 -13.93 -6.94 9.44
N SER A 35 -12.99 -6.07 9.80
CA SER A 35 -12.41 -6.06 11.15
C SER A 35 -12.02 -4.64 11.57
N THR A 36 -12.06 -4.41 12.87
CA THR A 36 -11.53 -3.20 13.50
C THR A 36 -10.52 -3.59 14.55
N ALA A 37 -9.33 -3.04 14.48
CA ALA A 37 -8.26 -3.24 15.44
C ALA A 37 -7.91 -1.91 16.12
N GLN A 38 -7.99 -1.88 17.44
CA GLN A 38 -7.75 -0.69 18.26
C GLN A 38 -6.87 -1.05 19.46
N ASP A 39 -6.06 -0.11 19.89
CA ASP A 39 -5.17 -0.24 21.02
C ASP A 39 -5.11 1.09 21.79
N THR A 40 -4.67 1.03 23.02
CA THR A 40 -4.27 2.21 23.79
C THR A 40 -2.96 2.83 23.28
N ASN A 41 -2.17 2.07 22.50
CA ASN A 41 -0.94 2.51 21.81
C ASN A 41 -1.01 2.17 20.32
N SER A 42 -0.79 3.14 19.45
CA SER A 42 -0.86 2.92 17.99
C SER A 42 0.31 2.11 17.41
N LEU A 43 1.45 2.12 18.08
CA LEU A 43 2.69 1.46 17.67
C LEU A 43 3.27 0.64 18.83
N SER A 44 3.87 -0.50 18.51
CA SER A 44 4.66 -1.26 19.48
C SER A 44 5.78 -0.38 20.06
N GLY A 45 5.76 -0.19 21.36
CA GLY A 45 6.72 0.66 22.07
C GLY A 45 6.34 2.15 22.18
N SER A 46 5.25 2.61 21.54
CA SER A 46 4.82 4.01 21.65
C SER A 46 4.41 4.41 23.09
N GLY A 47 3.92 3.44 23.85
CA GLY A 47 3.57 3.64 25.27
C GLY A 47 4.74 3.91 26.19
N ILE A 48 5.94 3.44 25.82
CA ILE A 48 7.16 3.66 26.61
C ILE A 48 7.44 5.15 26.71
N GLY A 49 7.42 5.86 25.58
CA GLY A 49 7.70 7.30 25.54
C GLY A 49 6.66 8.14 26.32
N SER A 50 5.38 7.80 26.24
CA SER A 50 4.33 8.51 26.98
C SER A 50 4.41 8.26 28.49
N THR A 51 4.73 7.04 28.88
CA THR A 51 4.89 6.65 30.30
C THR A 51 6.15 7.27 30.91
N GLU A 52 7.24 7.35 30.15
CA GLU A 52 8.48 8.00 30.60
C GLU A 52 8.33 9.52 30.81
N VAL A 53 7.49 10.16 29.99
CA VAL A 53 7.32 11.64 30.05
C VAL A 53 6.25 12.03 31.07
N ASN A 54 5.14 11.33 31.14
CA ASN A 54 3.97 11.73 31.94
C ASN A 54 3.65 10.79 33.10
N GLY A 55 4.26 9.61 33.17
CA GLY A 55 3.96 8.60 34.19
C GLY A 55 2.60 7.90 34.03
N ASP A 56 1.77 8.33 33.08
CA ASP A 56 0.42 7.81 32.87
C ASP A 56 0.37 6.92 31.62
N VAL A 57 -0.40 5.83 31.73
CA VAL A 57 -0.68 4.94 30.60
C VAL A 57 -1.80 5.54 29.76
N PRO A 58 -1.68 5.58 28.40
CA PRO A 58 -2.77 6.02 27.55
C PRO A 58 -4.04 5.18 27.80
N THR A 59 -5.18 5.83 27.95
CA THR A 59 -6.46 5.17 28.25
C THR A 59 -7.45 5.24 27.07
N VAL A 60 -7.10 5.94 26.01
CA VAL A 60 -7.96 6.14 24.83
C VAL A 60 -7.63 5.08 23.78
N LEU A 61 -8.67 4.37 23.35
CA LEU A 61 -8.53 3.43 22.22
C LEU A 61 -8.43 4.19 20.90
N ILE A 62 -7.38 3.93 20.17
CA ILE A 62 -7.12 4.49 18.83
C ILE A 62 -6.99 3.37 17.81
N PRO A 63 -7.36 3.57 16.56
CA PRO A 63 -7.11 2.60 15.50
C PRO A 63 -5.61 2.30 15.39
N LEU A 64 -5.26 1.02 15.28
CA LEU A 64 -3.89 0.62 15.01
C LEU A 64 -3.49 1.07 13.58
N ASP A 65 -2.23 1.45 13.39
CA ASP A 65 -1.68 1.92 12.12
C ASP A 65 -1.77 0.88 10.98
N TYR A 66 -1.81 -0.41 11.32
CA TYR A 66 -2.03 -1.50 10.37
C TYR A 66 -3.49 -1.95 10.24
N ASN A 67 -4.45 -1.25 10.88
CA ASN A 67 -5.86 -1.58 10.76
C ASN A 67 -6.35 -1.37 9.33
N GLN A 68 -6.81 -2.43 8.69
CA GLN A 68 -7.49 -2.40 7.41
C GLN A 68 -8.89 -2.97 7.60
N SER A 69 -9.88 -2.09 7.71
CA SER A 69 -11.24 -2.49 8.10
C SER A 69 -11.90 -3.43 7.10
N HIS A 70 -11.58 -3.32 5.83
CA HIS A 70 -12.13 -4.16 4.78
C HIS A 70 -11.01 -4.82 3.99
N ARG A 71 -11.06 -6.13 3.87
CA ARG A 71 -10.15 -6.92 3.03
C ARG A 71 -10.95 -7.99 2.31
N GLY A 72 -10.64 -8.22 1.05
CA GLY A 72 -11.29 -9.28 0.32
C GLY A 72 -10.48 -9.78 -0.87
N SER A 73 -10.78 -11.00 -1.26
CA SER A 73 -10.23 -11.62 -2.46
C SER A 73 -11.28 -12.46 -3.16
N ILE A 74 -11.24 -12.42 -4.49
CA ILE A 74 -12.08 -13.23 -5.38
C ILE A 74 -11.12 -13.94 -6.33
N SER A 75 -11.03 -15.26 -6.22
CA SER A 75 -10.29 -16.11 -7.16
C SER A 75 -11.27 -16.86 -8.01
N LEU A 76 -11.20 -16.68 -9.33
CA LEU A 76 -11.98 -17.38 -10.33
C LEU A 76 -11.04 -18.19 -11.20
N ASP A 77 -11.33 -19.48 -11.36
CA ASP A 77 -10.60 -20.37 -12.25
C ASP A 77 -11.57 -20.98 -13.25
N TYR A 78 -11.28 -20.80 -14.53
CA TYR A 78 -11.99 -21.41 -15.63
C TYR A 78 -11.02 -22.32 -16.38
N ARG A 79 -11.32 -23.60 -16.50
CA ARG A 79 -10.38 -24.57 -17.06
C ARG A 79 -11.10 -25.62 -17.91
N PHE A 80 -10.56 -25.87 -19.09
CA PHE A 80 -10.93 -26.99 -19.92
C PHE A 80 -10.15 -28.24 -19.49
N ASP A 81 -10.87 -29.35 -19.38
CA ASP A 81 -10.25 -30.63 -19.06
C ASP A 81 -9.62 -31.32 -20.30
N LYS A 82 -8.95 -32.44 -20.08
CA LYS A 82 -8.40 -33.26 -21.15
C LYS A 82 -9.54 -33.81 -21.99
N GLY A 83 -9.45 -33.66 -23.32
CA GLY A 83 -10.50 -34.05 -24.24
C GLY A 83 -11.67 -33.06 -24.37
N ASP A 84 -11.62 -31.92 -23.68
CA ASP A 84 -12.67 -30.92 -23.66
C ASP A 84 -12.24 -29.65 -24.46
N GLY A 85 -13.16 -29.11 -25.29
CA GLY A 85 -12.93 -27.89 -26.04
C GLY A 85 -12.12 -28.05 -27.33
N GLY A 86 -11.79 -29.29 -27.74
CA GLY A 86 -10.99 -29.58 -28.94
C GLY A 86 -9.52 -29.19 -28.78
N PRO A 87 -8.70 -29.35 -29.84
CA PRO A 87 -7.23 -29.30 -29.71
C PRO A 87 -6.68 -27.96 -29.27
N ILE A 88 -7.44 -26.87 -29.45
CA ILE A 88 -7.00 -25.52 -29.10
C ILE A 88 -7.31 -25.22 -27.62
N LEU A 89 -8.51 -25.53 -27.14
CA LEU A 89 -8.96 -25.18 -25.80
C LEU A 89 -8.71 -26.26 -24.75
N GLU A 90 -8.47 -27.50 -25.16
CA GLU A 90 -8.15 -28.61 -24.28
C GLU A 90 -7.01 -28.22 -23.31
N GLN A 91 -7.21 -28.45 -22.01
CA GLN A 91 -6.24 -28.13 -20.95
C GLN A 91 -5.80 -26.64 -20.93
N LEU A 92 -6.62 -25.74 -21.47
CA LEU A 92 -6.45 -24.29 -21.29
C LEU A 92 -7.07 -23.86 -19.95
N GLY A 93 -6.29 -23.16 -19.15
CA GLY A 93 -6.72 -22.57 -17.88
C GLY A 93 -6.66 -21.05 -17.90
N LEU A 94 -7.66 -20.44 -17.31
CA LEU A 94 -7.73 -19.00 -17.05
C LEU A 94 -8.00 -18.78 -15.57
N ASN A 95 -7.08 -18.14 -14.87
CA ASN A 95 -7.25 -17.77 -13.47
C ASN A 95 -7.21 -16.25 -13.30
N VAL A 96 -8.23 -15.70 -12.63
CA VAL A 96 -8.32 -14.30 -12.28
C VAL A 96 -8.37 -14.18 -10.76
N LEU A 97 -7.44 -13.41 -10.19
CA LEU A 97 -7.44 -13.06 -8.78
C LEU A 97 -7.67 -11.57 -8.63
N ILE A 98 -8.79 -11.21 -8.04
CA ILE A 98 -9.11 -9.83 -7.64
C ILE A 98 -8.86 -9.73 -6.15
N SER A 99 -8.07 -8.78 -5.72
CA SER A 99 -7.86 -8.44 -4.32
C SER A 99 -8.14 -6.97 -4.07
N PHE A 100 -8.71 -6.67 -2.92
CA PHE A 100 -8.97 -5.31 -2.48
C PHE A 100 -8.83 -5.20 -0.97
N ASN A 101 -8.39 -4.03 -0.52
CA ASN A 101 -8.37 -3.68 0.89
C ASN A 101 -8.65 -2.18 1.06
N SER A 102 -9.26 -1.83 2.19
CA SER A 102 -9.30 -0.44 2.62
C SER A 102 -7.89 0.04 2.94
N GLY A 103 -7.69 1.34 2.82
CA GLY A 103 -6.44 1.93 3.30
C GLY A 103 -6.17 1.65 4.77
N HIS A 104 -4.96 1.90 5.20
CA HIS A 104 -4.56 1.87 6.60
C HIS A 104 -4.67 3.27 7.22
N PRO A 105 -4.85 3.36 8.54
CA PRO A 105 -4.94 4.63 9.23
C PRO A 105 -3.65 5.44 9.19
N PHE A 106 -3.79 6.74 9.16
CA PHE A 106 -2.70 7.69 9.37
C PHE A 106 -3.19 8.91 10.14
N THR A 107 -2.26 9.69 10.65
CA THR A 107 -2.54 10.91 11.40
C THR A 107 -2.13 12.12 10.59
N TYR A 108 -3.05 13.06 10.34
CA TYR A 108 -2.67 14.33 9.74
C TYR A 108 -1.69 15.09 10.64
N SER A 109 -0.62 15.61 10.04
CA SER A 109 0.41 16.39 10.72
C SER A 109 0.59 17.78 10.10
N GLN A 110 1.15 18.71 10.86
CA GLN A 110 1.44 20.06 10.36
C GLN A 110 2.56 20.08 9.30
N THR A 111 3.37 19.03 9.26
CA THR A 111 4.49 18.89 8.34
C THR A 111 4.30 17.68 7.45
N THR A 112 5.10 17.58 6.41
CA THR A 112 5.06 16.46 5.45
C THR A 112 5.45 15.10 6.05
N GLY A 113 5.76 15.02 7.34
CA GLY A 113 6.36 13.83 7.95
C GLY A 113 7.82 13.60 7.50
N LEU A 114 8.27 14.33 6.50
CA LEU A 114 9.62 14.28 5.98
C LEU A 114 10.54 15.00 6.96
N GLY A 115 11.00 14.24 7.95
CA GLY A 115 11.85 14.75 9.03
C GLY A 115 13.08 15.46 8.54
N GLN A 116 13.66 16.18 9.43
CA GLN A 116 14.75 17.17 9.40
C GLN A 116 16.03 16.86 8.62
N ASN A 117 16.20 15.67 8.06
CA ASN A 117 17.45 15.24 7.43
C ASN A 117 17.41 15.20 5.90
N LEU A 118 16.46 15.88 5.28
CA LEU A 118 16.34 15.95 3.82
C LEU A 118 17.53 16.56 3.10
N ALA A 119 18.33 17.35 3.77
CA ALA A 119 19.54 17.95 3.20
C ALA A 119 20.53 16.92 2.62
N TRP A 120 20.41 15.65 3.03
CA TRP A 120 21.32 14.58 2.64
C TRP A 120 20.72 13.56 1.65
N THR A 121 19.46 13.73 1.24
CA THR A 121 18.70 12.71 0.52
C THR A 121 18.69 12.86 -1.00
N GLY A 122 19.40 13.81 -1.57
CA GLY A 122 19.44 14.01 -3.03
C GLY A 122 18.17 14.61 -3.66
N GLY A 123 17.06 14.67 -2.92
CA GLY A 123 15.86 15.40 -3.34
C GLY A 123 16.01 16.90 -3.14
N ILE A 124 15.11 17.70 -3.74
CA ILE A 124 15.06 19.12 -3.43
C ILE A 124 14.41 19.29 -2.05
N THR A 125 15.22 19.68 -1.10
CA THR A 125 14.74 19.97 0.25
C THR A 125 14.06 21.32 0.29
N PRO A 126 12.92 21.47 0.96
CA PRO A 126 12.37 22.77 1.28
C PRO A 126 13.42 23.57 2.08
N ILE A 127 13.88 24.69 1.50
CA ILE A 127 14.85 25.56 2.19
C ILE A 127 14.13 26.18 3.39
N GLY A 128 14.66 25.95 4.60
CA GLY A 128 14.00 26.36 5.84
C GLY A 128 13.22 25.25 6.55
N GLY A 129 13.06 24.10 5.89
CA GLY A 129 12.54 22.89 6.51
C GLY A 129 13.54 22.18 7.40
N VAL A 130 14.39 22.91 8.09
CA VAL A 130 15.04 22.41 9.30
C VAL A 130 13.91 22.26 10.30
N GLY A 131 13.13 21.23 10.05
CA GLY A 131 11.93 20.97 10.78
C GLY A 131 12.28 20.87 12.24
N ASP A 132 11.63 21.64 13.03
CA ASP A 132 11.42 21.32 14.43
C ASP A 132 11.04 19.83 14.51
N THR A 133 11.80 19.02 15.24
CA THR A 133 11.46 17.62 15.55
C THR A 133 10.05 17.51 16.15
N ARG A 134 9.53 18.60 16.66
CA ARG A 134 8.18 18.79 17.12
C ARG A 134 7.16 19.02 15.98
N GLY A 135 7.62 19.13 14.74
CA GLY A 135 6.77 19.37 13.58
C GLY A 135 5.85 18.23 13.16
N ARG A 136 5.98 17.05 13.76
CA ARG A 136 5.01 15.95 13.67
C ARG A 136 3.82 16.13 14.60
N ARG A 137 3.49 17.36 14.97
CA ARG A 137 2.29 17.63 15.76
C ARG A 137 1.07 17.16 14.98
N PRO A 138 0.30 16.22 15.54
CA PRO A 138 -0.93 15.80 14.91
C PRO A 138 -1.93 16.95 14.83
N ILE A 139 -2.64 17.01 13.71
CA ILE A 139 -3.78 17.90 13.51
C ILE A 139 -5.04 17.05 13.69
N GLY A 140 -5.48 16.86 14.92
CA GLY A 140 -6.64 16.03 15.22
C GLY A 140 -6.31 14.70 15.89
N PRO A 141 -7.28 13.78 15.97
CA PRO A 141 -7.05 12.49 16.63
C PRO A 141 -6.05 11.61 15.88
N ILE A 142 -5.29 10.82 16.63
CA ILE A 142 -4.32 9.87 16.07
C ILE A 142 -5.07 8.82 15.24
N ASN A 143 -4.53 8.49 14.06
CA ASN A 143 -5.06 7.48 13.15
C ASN A 143 -6.52 7.71 12.73
N SER A 144 -6.93 8.99 12.63
CA SER A 144 -8.31 9.37 12.29
C SER A 144 -8.61 9.43 10.80
N ALA A 145 -7.60 9.37 9.95
CA ALA A 145 -7.73 9.34 8.50
C ALA A 145 -7.25 7.99 7.95
N ASN A 146 -7.65 7.67 6.71
CA ASN A 146 -7.20 6.44 6.05
C ASN A 146 -6.59 6.76 4.69
N THR A 147 -5.57 6.00 4.32
CA THR A 147 -5.04 6.00 2.95
C THR A 147 -6.12 5.49 1.97
N PRO A 148 -5.99 5.77 0.67
CA PRO A 148 -6.94 5.27 -0.33
C PRO A 148 -7.04 3.75 -0.35
N TRP A 149 -8.16 3.25 -0.90
CA TRP A 149 -8.34 1.82 -1.15
C TRP A 149 -7.33 1.32 -2.18
N VAL A 150 -6.88 0.09 -1.99
CA VAL A 150 -6.00 -0.65 -2.90
C VAL A 150 -6.78 -1.72 -3.62
N TYR A 151 -6.65 -1.77 -4.95
CA TYR A 151 -7.29 -2.78 -5.81
C TYR A 151 -6.26 -3.40 -6.72
N ASN A 152 -6.26 -4.72 -6.81
CA ASN A 152 -5.36 -5.43 -7.70
C ASN A 152 -6.09 -6.55 -8.43
N ILE A 153 -5.86 -6.67 -9.73
CA ILE A 153 -6.37 -7.74 -10.58
C ILE A 153 -5.18 -8.44 -11.20
N ASN A 154 -5.02 -9.72 -10.91
CA ASN A 154 -4.01 -10.58 -11.49
C ASN A 154 -4.66 -11.59 -12.42
N LEU A 155 -4.02 -11.85 -13.54
CA LEU A 155 -4.45 -12.79 -14.55
C LEU A 155 -3.37 -13.83 -14.79
N ARG A 156 -3.77 -15.09 -14.82
CA ARG A 156 -2.91 -16.17 -15.30
C ARG A 156 -3.65 -16.97 -16.37
N ILE A 157 -3.00 -17.15 -17.49
CA ILE A 157 -3.42 -18.04 -18.57
C ILE A 157 -2.39 -19.15 -18.66
N ASP A 158 -2.84 -20.39 -18.68
CA ASP A 158 -1.93 -21.52 -18.88
C ASP A 158 -2.53 -22.54 -19.86
N LYS A 159 -1.67 -23.19 -20.62
CA LYS A 159 -2.02 -24.24 -21.59
C LYS A 159 -1.05 -25.39 -21.44
N THR A 160 -1.58 -26.57 -21.19
CA THR A 160 -0.78 -27.80 -21.20
C THR A 160 -0.89 -28.48 -22.55
N VAL A 161 0.26 -28.92 -23.08
CA VAL A 161 0.37 -29.68 -24.33
C VAL A 161 1.23 -30.91 -24.03
N ASN A 162 0.71 -32.10 -24.33
CA ASN A 162 1.48 -33.33 -24.24
C ASN A 162 2.27 -33.55 -25.54
N LEU A 163 3.60 -33.62 -25.44
CA LEU A 163 4.50 -33.91 -26.52
C LEU A 163 5.55 -34.92 -26.07
N PHE A 164 5.73 -36.01 -26.80
CA PHE A 164 6.74 -37.03 -26.50
C PHE A 164 6.59 -37.63 -25.08
N ASP A 165 5.36 -37.84 -24.62
CA ASP A 165 5.03 -38.30 -23.26
C ASP A 165 5.45 -37.34 -22.13
N LEU A 166 5.79 -36.11 -22.47
CA LEU A 166 6.07 -35.01 -21.53
C LEU A 166 4.95 -34.00 -21.59
N ASP A 167 4.59 -33.46 -20.43
CA ASP A 167 3.60 -32.40 -20.31
C ASP A 167 4.30 -31.03 -20.27
N PHE A 168 4.12 -30.23 -21.31
CA PHE A 168 4.60 -28.87 -21.41
C PHE A 168 3.47 -27.89 -21.03
N ASN A 169 3.58 -27.25 -19.87
CA ASN A 169 2.64 -26.22 -19.43
C ASN A 169 3.22 -24.83 -19.74
N PHE A 170 2.69 -24.19 -20.77
CA PHE A 170 3.01 -22.81 -21.15
C PHE A 170 2.13 -21.89 -20.32
N TYR A 171 2.71 -20.86 -19.67
CA TYR A 171 1.93 -19.91 -18.92
C TYR A 171 2.31 -18.46 -19.18
N LEU A 172 1.31 -17.59 -19.06
CA LEU A 172 1.44 -16.14 -18.99
C LEU A 172 0.78 -15.68 -17.69
N SER A 173 1.55 -15.00 -16.83
CA SER A 173 1.08 -14.42 -15.59
C SER A 173 1.25 -12.91 -15.64
N ILE A 174 0.17 -12.17 -15.40
CA ILE A 174 0.13 -10.72 -15.38
C ILE A 174 -0.33 -10.28 -13.98
N GLN A 175 0.55 -9.62 -13.27
CA GLN A 175 0.23 -8.97 -12.01
C GLN A 175 -0.15 -7.51 -12.28
N ASN A 176 -1.11 -6.99 -11.53
CA ASN A 176 -1.67 -5.66 -11.74
C ASN A 176 -2.10 -5.44 -13.21
N LEU A 177 -3.03 -6.27 -13.68
CA LEU A 177 -3.50 -6.31 -15.06
C LEU A 177 -3.90 -4.92 -15.61
N LEU A 178 -4.57 -4.12 -14.79
CA LEU A 178 -5.05 -2.79 -15.16
C LEU A 178 -3.96 -1.71 -15.05
N ASN A 179 -2.77 -2.06 -14.56
CA ASN A 179 -1.71 -1.11 -14.23
C ASN A 179 -2.19 0.01 -13.30
N THR A 180 -3.01 -0.35 -12.32
CA THR A 180 -3.54 0.59 -11.34
C THR A 180 -2.41 1.14 -10.48
N LYS A 181 -2.33 2.46 -10.38
CA LYS A 181 -1.38 3.15 -9.51
C LYS A 181 -1.93 3.18 -8.08
N ASN A 182 -1.81 2.08 -7.37
CA ASN A 182 -2.28 1.94 -6.00
C ASN A 182 -1.44 2.80 -5.05
N VAL A 183 -2.10 3.64 -4.28
CA VAL A 183 -1.46 4.42 -3.22
C VAL A 183 -1.31 3.54 -2.00
N ILE A 184 -0.06 3.27 -1.57
CA ILE A 184 0.25 2.47 -0.39
C ILE A 184 0.65 3.31 0.82
N ASN A 185 1.06 4.56 0.57
CA ASN A 185 1.33 5.53 1.63
C ASN A 185 1.02 6.95 1.13
N VAL A 186 0.85 7.88 2.04
CA VAL A 186 0.53 9.28 1.75
C VAL A 186 1.45 10.21 2.55
N TYR A 187 1.56 11.46 2.10
CA TYR A 187 2.15 12.51 2.91
C TYR A 187 1.18 12.93 4.01
N ASP A 188 1.61 12.85 5.26
CA ASP A 188 0.76 13.12 6.43
C ASP A 188 0.16 14.53 6.43
N LYS A 189 0.80 15.50 5.79
CA LYS A 189 0.30 16.87 5.71
C LYS A 189 -0.93 17.00 4.81
N THR A 190 -0.94 16.30 3.69
CA THR A 190 -1.98 16.43 2.66
C THR A 190 -2.94 15.26 2.59
N GLY A 191 -2.54 14.11 3.13
CA GLY A 191 -3.26 12.85 2.92
C GLY A 191 -3.22 12.36 1.48
N ASN A 192 -2.23 12.80 0.69
CA ASN A 192 -2.11 12.60 -0.73
C ASN A 192 -0.74 12.03 -1.07
N ALA A 193 -0.64 11.16 -2.06
CA ALA A 193 0.62 10.60 -2.54
C ALA A 193 1.25 11.40 -3.69
N PHE A 194 0.54 12.39 -4.22
CA PHE A 194 0.96 13.17 -5.40
C PHE A 194 1.45 14.58 -5.04
N ASP A 195 1.18 15.05 -3.83
CA ASP A 195 1.50 16.41 -3.38
C ASP A 195 1.80 16.38 -1.88
N ASP A 196 3.01 16.80 -1.50
CA ASP A 196 3.43 16.92 -0.10
C ASP A 196 2.96 18.23 0.56
N GLY A 197 2.31 19.13 -0.21
CA GLY A 197 1.81 20.42 0.23
C GLY A 197 2.90 21.49 0.40
N PHE A 198 4.15 21.22 -0.01
CA PHE A 198 5.23 22.20 0.15
C PHE A 198 5.08 23.39 -0.77
N LEU A 199 4.84 23.16 -2.07
CA LEU A 199 4.75 24.27 -3.04
C LEU A 199 3.61 25.25 -2.73
N ASN A 200 2.56 24.77 -2.05
CA ASN A 200 1.42 25.59 -1.62
C ASN A 200 1.59 26.19 -0.21
N SER A 201 2.69 25.87 0.47
CA SER A 201 3.00 26.44 1.79
C SER A 201 3.53 27.87 1.66
N PRO A 202 3.44 28.68 2.74
CA PRO A 202 4.05 30.01 2.76
C PRO A 202 5.54 30.00 2.41
N GLU A 203 6.27 28.98 2.86
CA GLU A 203 7.70 28.79 2.59
C GLU A 203 7.95 28.53 1.10
N GLY A 204 7.19 27.61 0.50
CA GLY A 204 7.28 27.29 -0.92
C GLY A 204 6.94 28.50 -1.80
N GLN A 205 5.88 29.22 -1.47
CA GLN A 205 5.48 30.42 -2.18
C GLN A 205 6.54 31.56 -2.07
N ASN A 206 7.15 31.74 -0.91
CA ASN A 206 8.24 32.69 -0.73
C ASN A 206 9.46 32.34 -1.60
N ILE A 207 9.77 31.08 -1.77
CA ILE A 207 10.87 30.63 -2.64
C ILE A 207 10.54 30.91 -4.11
N ILE A 208 9.33 30.56 -4.55
CA ILE A 208 8.86 30.80 -5.93
C ILE A 208 8.84 32.29 -6.27
N ALA A 209 8.41 33.14 -5.34
CA ALA A 209 8.39 34.57 -5.51
C ALA A 209 9.79 35.22 -5.49
N SER A 210 10.81 34.48 -5.07
CA SER A 210 12.18 35.01 -5.00
C SER A 210 12.78 35.15 -6.39
N PRO A 211 13.41 36.29 -6.72
CA PRO A 211 14.08 36.51 -8.01
C PRO A 211 15.17 35.44 -8.33
N ARG A 212 15.69 34.80 -7.30
CA ARG A 212 16.76 33.79 -7.43
C ARG A 212 16.26 32.44 -7.97
N TYR A 213 15.04 32.04 -7.62
CA TYR A 213 14.56 30.67 -7.87
C TYR A 213 13.46 30.62 -8.93
N THR A 214 12.52 31.54 -8.93
CA THR A 214 11.42 31.68 -9.88
C THR A 214 10.53 30.39 -10.07
N GLU A 215 9.64 30.40 -11.04
CA GLU A 215 8.81 29.27 -11.44
C GLU A 215 9.61 27.99 -11.78
N ARG A 216 10.88 28.15 -12.22
CA ARG A 216 11.78 27.02 -12.47
C ARG A 216 12.00 26.12 -11.26
N PHE A 217 11.99 26.70 -10.05
CA PHE A 217 12.09 25.91 -8.83
C PHE A 217 10.87 25.02 -8.66
N ALA A 218 9.68 25.53 -8.89
CA ALA A 218 8.44 24.76 -8.75
C ALA A 218 8.40 23.58 -9.74
N ASP A 219 8.82 23.80 -11.00
CA ASP A 219 8.85 22.73 -11.99
C ASP A 219 9.88 21.65 -11.65
N LEU A 220 11.08 22.09 -11.21
CA LEU A 220 12.11 21.15 -10.78
C LEU A 220 11.68 20.37 -9.54
N TYR A 221 11.03 21.04 -8.57
CA TYR A 221 10.48 20.40 -7.39
C TYR A 221 9.44 19.33 -7.74
N ARG A 222 8.50 19.64 -8.64
CA ARG A 222 7.48 18.68 -9.11
C ARG A 222 8.14 17.46 -9.76
N THR A 223 9.09 17.71 -10.66
CA THR A 223 9.76 16.60 -11.36
C THR A 223 10.52 15.70 -10.39
N ILE A 224 11.26 16.24 -9.45
CA ILE A 224 12.07 15.44 -8.52
C ILE A 224 11.21 14.78 -7.44
N ASN A 225 10.33 15.56 -6.78
CA ASN A 225 9.64 15.09 -5.59
C ASN A 225 8.24 14.52 -5.85
N TYR A 226 7.51 15.01 -6.85
CA TYR A 226 6.16 14.52 -7.12
C TYR A 226 6.15 13.42 -8.19
N GLU A 227 6.88 13.60 -9.29
CA GLU A 227 6.91 12.63 -10.38
C GLU A 227 7.85 11.46 -10.07
N ASN A 228 9.09 11.76 -9.69
CA ASN A 228 10.12 10.76 -9.39
C ASN A 228 10.09 10.31 -7.92
N ARG A 229 9.44 11.05 -7.03
CA ARG A 229 9.28 10.75 -5.60
C ARG A 229 10.59 10.51 -4.86
N GLU A 230 11.67 11.17 -5.31
CA GLU A 230 13.02 10.95 -4.80
C GLU A 230 13.10 11.18 -3.28
N ALA A 231 12.53 12.27 -2.78
CA ALA A 231 12.52 12.55 -1.36
C ALA A 231 11.75 11.48 -0.55
N ALA A 232 10.59 11.04 -1.03
CA ALA A 232 9.81 10.01 -0.37
C ALA A 232 10.57 8.68 -0.32
N TYR A 233 11.17 8.26 -1.44
CA TYR A 233 11.96 7.04 -1.51
C TYR A 233 13.16 7.07 -0.56
N GLN A 234 13.88 8.18 -0.52
CA GLN A 234 15.05 8.36 0.35
C GLN A 234 14.69 8.29 1.84
N ILE A 235 13.49 8.72 2.22
CA ILE A 235 13.07 8.81 3.62
C ILE A 235 12.42 7.52 4.10
N TYR A 236 11.48 7.01 3.33
CA TYR A 236 10.73 5.81 3.70
C TYR A 236 11.43 4.53 3.30
N GLY A 237 12.40 4.57 2.37
CA GLY A 237 13.04 3.39 1.79
C GLY A 237 12.14 2.62 0.81
N PHE A 238 10.96 3.15 0.49
CA PHE A 238 10.00 2.58 -0.46
C PHE A 238 9.19 3.66 -1.16
N ASP A 239 8.53 3.30 -2.27
CA ASP A 239 7.66 4.21 -3.00
C ASP A 239 6.32 4.43 -2.25
N LEU A 240 5.66 5.57 -2.51
CA LEU A 240 4.30 5.83 -2.04
C LEU A 240 3.25 5.01 -2.81
N PHE A 241 3.64 4.42 -3.93
CA PHE A 241 2.80 3.62 -4.80
C PHE A 241 3.22 2.17 -4.82
N GLY A 242 2.24 1.30 -4.99
CA GLY A 242 2.46 -0.13 -5.21
C GLY A 242 3.12 -0.42 -6.57
N GLU A 243 3.50 -1.67 -6.75
CA GLU A 243 4.20 -2.11 -7.95
C GLU A 243 3.37 -1.92 -9.22
N PRO A 244 4.00 -1.50 -10.33
CA PRO A 244 3.36 -1.42 -11.64
C PRO A 244 3.03 -2.83 -12.17
N ARG A 245 2.35 -2.88 -13.31
CA ARG A 245 2.07 -4.13 -14.00
C ARG A 245 3.36 -4.91 -14.31
N GLN A 246 3.36 -6.16 -13.91
CA GLN A 246 4.43 -7.11 -14.20
C GLN A 246 3.90 -8.26 -15.04
N MET A 247 4.64 -8.69 -16.06
CA MET A 247 4.30 -9.83 -16.92
C MET A 247 5.42 -10.86 -16.86
N ARG A 248 5.05 -12.13 -16.70
CA ARG A 248 5.96 -13.26 -16.71
C ARG A 248 5.39 -14.34 -17.61
N ALA A 249 6.19 -14.84 -18.53
CA ALA A 249 5.88 -15.99 -19.36
C ALA A 249 6.91 -17.09 -19.09
N GLY A 250 6.49 -18.34 -19.15
CA GLY A 250 7.39 -19.47 -18.93
C GLY A 250 6.78 -20.80 -19.36
N VAL A 251 7.59 -21.82 -19.26
CA VAL A 251 7.23 -23.22 -19.56
C VAL A 251 7.60 -24.08 -18.37
N LEU A 252 6.68 -24.90 -17.91
CA LEU A 252 6.91 -25.96 -16.90
C LEU A 252 6.86 -27.28 -17.63
N ILE A 253 7.85 -28.15 -17.41
CA ILE A 253 7.93 -29.48 -18.00
C ILE A 253 7.73 -30.49 -16.88
N ASN A 254 6.71 -31.34 -17.01
CA ASN A 254 6.42 -32.44 -16.11
C ASN A 254 6.71 -33.75 -16.84
N PHE A 255 7.39 -34.66 -16.19
CA PHE A 255 7.79 -35.99 -16.68
C PHE A 255 7.40 -37.09 -15.72
#